data_d5586733e5435a45096ddb74d8f1b9f5
#
_entry.id   d5586733e5435a45096ddb74d8f1b9f5
#
_cell.length_a   1.000
_cell.length_b   1.000
_cell.length_c   1.000
_cell.angle_alpha   90.00
_cell.angle_beta   90.00
_cell.angle_gamma   90.00
#
_symmetry.space_group_name_H-M   'P 1'
#
loop_
_entity.id
_entity.type
_entity.pdbx_description
1 polymer ?
#
loop_
_entity_poly.entity_id
_entity_poly.type
_entity_poly.pdbx_seq_one_letter_code
_entity_poly.pdbx_strand_id
1 'polypeptide(L)'
;MAVQSLYRRYRPRRFDELKGQEHVVRALRNAVIHHREGQAYLFSGPRGTGKTSTARILAKVLNCESPEEGEPCGICNSCGSIDSGNSYDVLELDAASNNGVENMRDLIERSSLGNPGRHRVFILDEVHMLSKAAEAALLKTLEEPPPHVVFVLATTDPQKVSETIRSRTQHLQFHLLPLHDLEEHVRWVIKDANLKVSEDAIAHVLVQGGGSARDTLSALELIAAGGGEVDEQMSSDEFIEAISEQDPARALAATAFSIQQGNDPRSLTEEIVRHLRECFLSLMAPELVQLPEQRATVVADQARKLGPSTLVRSIEVLGESLIEMRHAPDARLLLEVSLVKLTNKTLGGDIAAIIGRLERLEAGVVRAADATGPVAKPVPVNPATGKVQVGGKARMPQPSTPAPTPQSASAVQRPAPVTATKPSEPASDSQVVAKWPEVLTGLKPFVRALYSAVTPQSCNDTTLTLAAPNDMHMAKAQEHVPVVVAQLEAITGRTLAIEFTVDKDATFATGRTVRSKVQETDIPDEVDRSEILDAPNNTMPSAMDQLTKAFPGSQIVNQAKKN
;
A
#
# COMPACT_ATOMS: atom_id res chain seq x y z
N MET A 1 10.56 -9.12 -35.06
CA MET A 1 10.63 -7.80 -34.38
C MET A 1 9.95 -7.96 -33.04
N ALA A 2 10.56 -7.51 -31.93
CA ALA A 2 9.88 -7.52 -30.63
C ALA A 2 8.67 -6.59 -30.71
N VAL A 3 7.49 -7.09 -30.35
CA VAL A 3 6.26 -6.30 -30.32
C VAL A 3 6.41 -5.29 -29.18
N GLN A 4 6.42 -4.02 -29.50
CA GLN A 4 6.51 -2.95 -28.50
C GLN A 4 5.17 -2.84 -27.77
N SER A 5 5.21 -2.75 -26.44
CA SER A 5 3.99 -2.62 -25.62
C SER A 5 3.14 -1.40 -26.02
N LEU A 6 1.81 -1.53 -25.91
CA LEU A 6 0.87 -0.50 -26.33
C LEU A 6 1.15 0.85 -25.67
N TYR A 7 1.39 0.89 -24.34
CA TYR A 7 1.68 2.15 -23.64
C TYR A 7 2.97 2.84 -24.09
N ARG A 8 3.92 2.11 -24.71
CA ARG A 8 5.13 2.70 -25.31
C ARG A 8 4.87 3.15 -26.73
N ARG A 9 4.15 2.34 -27.54
CA ARG A 9 3.80 2.64 -28.92
C ARG A 9 2.94 3.89 -29.04
N TYR A 10 1.96 4.05 -28.15
CA TYR A 10 1.01 5.16 -28.11
C TYR A 10 1.41 6.25 -27.12
N ARG A 11 2.69 6.34 -26.75
CA ARG A 11 3.20 7.42 -25.93
C ARG A 11 3.13 8.75 -26.70
N PRO A 12 2.52 9.81 -26.13
CA PRO A 12 2.45 11.12 -26.79
C PRO A 12 3.82 11.63 -27.18
N ARG A 13 3.95 12.16 -28.40
CA ARG A 13 5.19 12.71 -28.97
C ARG A 13 5.09 14.22 -29.20
N ARG A 14 3.89 14.79 -29.12
CA ARG A 14 3.55 16.19 -29.27
C ARG A 14 2.61 16.62 -28.16
N PHE A 15 2.53 17.90 -27.88
CA PHE A 15 1.62 18.42 -26.87
C PHE A 15 0.14 18.25 -27.25
N ASP A 16 -0.19 18.30 -28.54
CA ASP A 16 -1.56 18.10 -29.06
C ASP A 16 -2.07 16.66 -28.88
N GLU A 17 -1.16 15.69 -28.75
CA GLU A 17 -1.49 14.30 -28.45
C GLU A 17 -1.72 14.04 -26.95
N LEU A 18 -1.39 15.01 -26.08
CA LEU A 18 -1.50 14.87 -24.64
C LEU A 18 -2.95 15.14 -24.19
N LYS A 19 -3.67 14.10 -23.82
CA LYS A 19 -5.08 14.18 -23.41
C LYS A 19 -5.22 14.60 -21.94
N GLY A 20 -6.27 15.37 -21.62
CA GLY A 20 -6.70 15.73 -20.26
C GLY A 20 -5.74 16.62 -19.47
N GLN A 21 -4.74 17.23 -20.12
CA GLN A 21 -3.74 18.09 -19.47
C GLN A 21 -3.63 19.49 -20.12
N GLU A 22 -4.74 20.06 -20.59
CA GLU A 22 -4.79 21.29 -21.38
C GLU A 22 -4.14 22.47 -20.66
N HIS A 23 -4.27 22.54 -19.33
CA HIS A 23 -3.67 23.60 -18.52
C HIS A 23 -2.14 23.54 -18.52
N VAL A 24 -1.54 22.33 -18.45
CA VAL A 24 -0.10 22.11 -18.52
C VAL A 24 0.41 22.41 -19.93
N VAL A 25 -0.27 21.86 -20.93
CA VAL A 25 0.06 22.08 -22.35
C VAL A 25 0.07 23.57 -22.67
N ARG A 26 -0.99 24.31 -22.31
CA ARG A 26 -1.10 25.75 -22.53
C ARG A 26 0.04 26.53 -21.84
N ALA A 27 0.37 26.16 -20.59
CA ALA A 27 1.43 26.83 -19.85
C ALA A 27 2.79 26.63 -20.53
N LEU A 28 3.13 25.38 -20.92
CA LEU A 28 4.42 25.05 -21.54
C LEU A 28 4.52 25.63 -22.97
N ARG A 29 3.47 25.53 -23.79
CA ARG A 29 3.46 26.14 -25.13
C ARG A 29 3.67 27.65 -25.06
N ASN A 30 2.94 28.34 -24.20
CA ASN A 30 3.09 29.79 -24.03
C ASN A 30 4.51 30.16 -23.56
N ALA A 31 5.11 29.40 -22.66
CA ALA A 31 6.48 29.64 -22.22
C ALA A 31 7.47 29.56 -23.39
N VAL A 32 7.36 28.52 -24.22
CA VAL A 32 8.25 28.30 -25.36
C VAL A 32 8.02 29.34 -26.48
N ILE A 33 6.75 29.63 -26.84
CA ILE A 33 6.45 30.63 -27.89
C ILE A 33 6.97 32.01 -27.55
N HIS A 34 6.94 32.37 -26.26
CA HIS A 34 7.40 33.70 -25.81
C HIS A 34 8.86 33.73 -25.33
N HIS A 35 9.61 32.64 -25.50
CA HIS A 35 11.00 32.51 -25.00
C HIS A 35 11.12 32.87 -23.51
N ARG A 36 10.17 32.34 -22.69
CA ARG A 36 10.09 32.52 -21.24
C ARG A 36 10.04 31.17 -20.52
N GLU A 37 10.68 30.19 -21.12
CA GLU A 37 10.83 28.88 -20.52
C GLU A 37 11.56 28.95 -19.18
N GLY A 38 11.01 28.25 -18.19
CA GLY A 38 11.65 28.13 -16.88
C GLY A 38 12.84 27.19 -16.95
N GLN A 39 13.84 27.45 -16.12
CA GLN A 39 15.01 26.58 -16.01
C GLN A 39 14.80 25.38 -15.10
N ALA A 40 13.73 25.36 -14.27
CA ALA A 40 13.38 24.26 -13.40
C ALA A 40 11.87 24.09 -13.28
N TYR A 41 11.39 22.90 -13.61
CA TYR A 41 9.99 22.48 -13.51
C TYR A 41 9.83 21.34 -12.52
N LEU A 42 8.71 21.33 -11.78
CA LEU A 42 8.27 20.19 -10.97
C LEU A 42 6.93 19.70 -11.52
N PHE A 43 6.94 18.52 -12.12
CA PHE A 43 5.74 17.83 -12.62
C PHE A 43 5.24 16.87 -11.55
N SER A 44 4.11 17.16 -10.94
CA SER A 44 3.51 16.29 -9.91
C SER A 44 2.18 15.71 -10.37
N GLY A 45 1.82 14.57 -9.81
CA GLY A 45 0.53 13.94 -10.05
C GLY A 45 0.62 12.41 -10.10
N PRO A 46 -0.53 11.73 -10.18
CA PRO A 46 -0.60 10.27 -10.18
C PRO A 46 0.26 9.61 -11.27
N ARG A 47 0.57 8.34 -11.07
CA ARG A 47 1.30 7.55 -12.08
C ARG A 47 0.52 7.47 -13.38
N GLY A 48 1.21 7.45 -14.51
CA GLY A 48 0.62 7.22 -15.83
C GLY A 48 -0.15 8.41 -16.43
N THR A 49 -0.09 9.61 -15.82
CA THR A 49 -0.76 10.84 -16.28
C THR A 49 0.03 11.63 -17.34
N GLY A 50 1.19 11.14 -17.78
CA GLY A 50 1.96 11.76 -18.87
C GLY A 50 3.14 12.64 -18.45
N LYS A 51 3.52 12.73 -17.16
CA LYS A 51 4.62 13.58 -16.66
C LYS A 51 5.91 13.43 -17.45
N THR A 52 6.45 12.22 -17.52
CA THR A 52 7.69 11.92 -18.23
C THR A 52 7.57 12.11 -19.76
N SER A 53 6.38 11.85 -20.32
CA SER A 53 6.09 12.11 -21.75
C SER A 53 6.15 13.61 -22.04
N THR A 54 5.49 14.42 -21.23
CA THR A 54 5.49 15.88 -21.33
C THR A 54 6.91 16.46 -21.17
N ALA A 55 7.71 15.92 -20.25
CA ALA A 55 9.11 16.30 -20.08
C ALA A 55 9.92 16.07 -21.37
N ARG A 56 9.73 14.93 -22.03
CA ARG A 56 10.39 14.62 -23.31
C ARG A 56 9.88 15.51 -24.45
N ILE A 57 8.58 15.82 -24.49
CA ILE A 57 8.01 16.74 -25.49
C ILE A 57 8.61 18.14 -25.29
N LEU A 58 8.68 18.64 -24.06
CA LEU A 58 9.33 19.91 -23.75
C LEU A 58 10.80 19.92 -24.22
N ALA A 59 11.55 18.86 -23.91
CA ALA A 59 12.94 18.72 -24.35
C ALA A 59 13.07 18.72 -25.89
N LYS A 60 12.10 18.11 -26.60
CA LYS A 60 12.04 18.13 -28.07
C LYS A 60 11.80 19.54 -28.60
N VAL A 61 10.82 20.24 -28.04
CA VAL A 61 10.48 21.60 -28.52
C VAL A 61 11.66 22.56 -28.33
N LEU A 62 12.32 22.51 -27.17
CA LEU A 62 13.48 23.33 -26.84
C LEU A 62 14.68 23.08 -27.77
N ASN A 63 14.82 21.88 -28.30
CA ASN A 63 15.93 21.48 -29.15
C ASN A 63 15.53 21.23 -30.63
N CYS A 64 14.28 21.50 -30.98
CA CYS A 64 13.79 21.31 -32.33
C CYS A 64 14.39 22.31 -33.30
N GLU A 65 14.78 21.83 -34.49
CA GLU A 65 15.35 22.72 -35.54
C GLU A 65 14.28 23.61 -36.17
N SER A 66 13.01 23.20 -36.14
CA SER A 66 11.88 23.93 -36.74
C SER A 66 10.62 23.72 -35.87
N PRO A 67 10.57 24.32 -34.65
CA PRO A 67 9.37 24.29 -33.86
C PRO A 67 8.27 25.16 -34.49
N GLU A 68 7.02 24.67 -34.47
CA GLU A 68 5.88 25.41 -35.02
C GLU A 68 4.83 25.55 -33.93
N GLU A 69 4.41 26.79 -33.64
CA GLU A 69 3.40 27.08 -32.61
C GLU A 69 3.66 26.43 -31.23
N GLY A 70 4.92 26.29 -30.84
CA GLY A 70 5.32 25.65 -29.59
C GLY A 70 5.24 24.12 -29.60
N GLU A 71 5.13 23.51 -30.79
CA GLU A 71 5.19 22.06 -31.01
C GLU A 71 6.51 21.63 -31.66
N PRO A 72 7.00 20.42 -31.36
CA PRO A 72 8.16 19.89 -32.06
C PRO A 72 7.76 19.41 -33.47
N CYS A 73 8.64 19.56 -34.46
CA CYS A 73 8.40 19.08 -35.82
C CYS A 73 8.30 17.55 -35.91
N GLY A 74 8.90 16.79 -34.96
CA GLY A 74 8.87 15.33 -34.90
C GLY A 74 9.79 14.60 -35.88
N ILE A 75 10.37 15.28 -36.88
CA ILE A 75 11.12 14.67 -37.99
C ILE A 75 12.61 15.05 -38.04
N CYS A 76 13.03 16.14 -37.39
CA CYS A 76 14.43 16.56 -37.39
C CYS A 76 15.32 15.59 -36.54
N ASN A 77 16.63 15.65 -36.73
CA ASN A 77 17.56 14.78 -36.04
C ASN A 77 17.46 14.88 -34.51
N SER A 78 17.23 16.06 -33.97
CA SER A 78 17.05 16.28 -32.54
C SER A 78 15.77 15.57 -32.03
N CYS A 79 14.64 15.76 -32.69
CA CYS A 79 13.39 15.08 -32.33
C CYS A 79 13.54 13.55 -32.40
N GLY A 80 14.14 13.03 -33.44
CA GLY A 80 14.35 11.57 -33.62
C GLY A 80 15.29 10.97 -32.58
N SER A 81 16.38 11.67 -32.22
CA SER A 81 17.32 11.21 -31.19
C SER A 81 16.69 11.18 -29.80
N ILE A 82 15.85 12.17 -29.46
CA ILE A 82 15.13 12.23 -28.18
C ILE A 82 14.08 11.12 -28.11
N ASP A 83 13.32 10.89 -29.17
CA ASP A 83 12.31 9.81 -29.22
C ASP A 83 12.94 8.41 -29.07
N SER A 84 14.13 8.20 -29.65
CA SER A 84 14.88 6.96 -29.52
C SER A 84 15.64 6.81 -28.18
N GLY A 85 15.71 7.87 -27.37
CA GLY A 85 16.47 7.89 -26.11
C GLY A 85 17.97 7.97 -26.27
N ASN A 86 18.47 8.37 -27.47
CA ASN A 86 19.90 8.44 -27.79
C ASN A 86 20.42 9.88 -27.88
N SER A 87 19.67 10.85 -27.34
CA SER A 87 20.08 12.25 -27.38
C SER A 87 21.15 12.54 -26.32
N TYR A 88 22.20 13.23 -26.72
CA TYR A 88 23.21 13.77 -25.78
C TYR A 88 22.72 15.02 -25.04
N ASP A 89 21.71 15.70 -25.58
CA ASP A 89 21.15 16.93 -25.02
C ASP A 89 20.05 16.65 -23.97
N VAL A 90 19.57 15.42 -23.87
CA VAL A 90 18.52 15.01 -22.92
C VAL A 90 19.01 13.83 -22.10
N LEU A 91 19.12 14.03 -20.80
CA LEU A 91 19.47 12.98 -19.85
C LEU A 91 18.25 12.67 -18.97
N GLU A 92 17.76 11.44 -19.06
CA GLU A 92 16.65 10.94 -18.22
C GLU A 92 17.19 9.98 -17.18
N LEU A 93 16.92 10.25 -15.90
CA LEU A 93 17.34 9.47 -14.75
C LEU A 93 16.11 9.16 -13.87
N ASP A 94 15.99 7.92 -13.49
CA ASP A 94 15.05 7.50 -12.45
C ASP A 94 15.73 7.63 -11.08
N ALA A 95 15.21 8.50 -10.23
CA ALA A 95 15.75 8.74 -8.90
C ALA A 95 15.59 7.54 -7.96
N ALA A 96 14.65 6.62 -8.22
CA ALA A 96 14.53 5.40 -7.44
C ALA A 96 15.76 4.49 -7.60
N SER A 97 16.30 4.42 -8.83
CA SER A 97 17.50 3.65 -9.17
C SER A 97 18.80 4.43 -8.96
N ASN A 98 18.75 5.77 -8.99
CA ASN A 98 19.90 6.66 -8.95
C ASN A 98 19.80 7.70 -7.81
N ASN A 99 19.48 7.26 -6.59
CA ASN A 99 19.23 8.12 -5.43
C ASN A 99 20.49 8.63 -4.73
N GLY A 100 21.69 8.18 -5.13
CA GLY A 100 22.96 8.49 -4.50
C GLY A 100 23.47 9.91 -4.81
N VAL A 101 24.22 10.49 -3.87
CA VAL A 101 24.84 11.81 -4.03
C VAL A 101 25.87 11.86 -5.15
N GLU A 102 26.54 10.76 -5.44
CA GLU A 102 27.55 10.67 -6.51
C GLU A 102 26.89 10.81 -7.89
N ASN A 103 25.80 10.10 -8.13
CA ASN A 103 25.03 10.21 -9.37
C ASN A 103 24.55 11.66 -9.61
N MET A 104 24.16 12.37 -8.55
CA MET A 104 23.75 13.78 -8.65
C MET A 104 24.94 14.69 -8.91
N ARG A 105 26.11 14.43 -8.34
CA ARG A 105 27.35 15.20 -8.64
C ARG A 105 27.76 15.03 -10.09
N ASP A 106 27.78 13.81 -10.61
CA ASP A 106 28.07 13.53 -12.01
C ASP A 106 27.08 14.24 -12.96
N LEU A 107 25.80 14.28 -12.59
CA LEU A 107 24.79 15.01 -13.34
C LEU A 107 25.08 16.51 -13.35
N ILE A 108 25.42 17.09 -12.19
CA ILE A 108 25.76 18.51 -12.04
C ILE A 108 27.01 18.86 -12.83
N GLU A 109 28.06 18.04 -12.79
CA GLU A 109 29.26 18.23 -13.62
C GLU A 109 28.94 18.22 -15.10
N ARG A 110 28.11 17.28 -15.54
CA ARG A 110 27.63 17.23 -16.93
C ARG A 110 26.77 18.45 -17.29
N SER A 111 26.07 19.07 -16.35
CA SER A 111 25.26 20.26 -16.61
C SER A 111 26.12 21.47 -16.99
N SER A 112 27.36 21.53 -16.51
CA SER A 112 28.32 22.59 -16.83
C SER A 112 28.84 22.54 -18.28
N LEU A 113 28.74 21.35 -18.91
CA LEU A 113 29.19 21.14 -20.28
C LEU A 113 28.07 21.52 -21.25
N GLY A 114 28.10 22.72 -21.80
CA GLY A 114 27.10 23.20 -22.75
C GLY A 114 27.45 22.90 -24.20
N ASN A 115 26.41 22.77 -25.04
CA ASN A 115 26.52 22.79 -26.48
C ASN A 115 25.95 24.14 -26.98
N PRO A 116 26.72 24.99 -27.62
CA PRO A 116 26.25 26.33 -28.03
C PRO A 116 24.98 26.25 -28.88
N GLY A 117 23.92 26.97 -28.47
CA GLY A 117 22.67 27.08 -29.21
C GLY A 117 21.66 25.97 -28.98
N ARG A 118 21.89 25.06 -28.00
CA ARG A 118 20.96 24.00 -27.61
C ARG A 118 20.74 23.98 -26.11
N HIS A 119 19.52 23.57 -25.71
CA HIS A 119 19.20 23.34 -24.30
C HIS A 119 19.62 21.94 -23.87
N ARG A 120 20.26 21.87 -22.72
CA ARG A 120 20.49 20.59 -22.04
C ARG A 120 19.39 20.32 -21.04
N VAL A 121 18.60 19.27 -21.27
CA VAL A 121 17.43 18.96 -20.44
C VAL A 121 17.72 17.74 -19.57
N PHE A 122 17.57 17.91 -18.27
CA PHE A 122 17.69 16.85 -17.28
C PHE A 122 16.30 16.46 -16.77
N ILE A 123 15.87 15.25 -17.05
CA ILE A 123 14.60 14.70 -16.59
C ILE A 123 14.90 13.75 -15.43
N LEU A 124 14.47 14.13 -14.21
CA LEU A 124 14.60 13.32 -13.02
C LEU A 124 13.21 12.78 -12.64
N ASP A 125 12.99 11.49 -12.89
CA ASP A 125 11.73 10.85 -12.53
C ASP A 125 11.77 10.36 -11.07
N GLU A 126 10.60 10.35 -10.41
CA GLU A 126 10.39 10.01 -9.00
C GLU A 126 11.37 10.72 -8.03
N VAL A 127 11.55 12.03 -8.22
CA VAL A 127 12.52 12.85 -7.48
C VAL A 127 12.37 12.76 -5.96
N HIS A 128 11.21 12.40 -5.45
CA HIS A 128 10.96 12.18 -4.02
C HIS A 128 11.74 10.98 -3.43
N MET A 129 12.35 10.15 -4.28
CA MET A 129 13.18 9.02 -3.88
C MET A 129 14.67 9.39 -3.68
N LEU A 130 15.07 10.63 -3.99
CA LEU A 130 16.44 11.09 -3.75
C LEU A 130 16.80 11.06 -2.27
N SER A 131 18.04 10.71 -1.97
CA SER A 131 18.58 10.87 -0.63
C SER A 131 18.70 12.35 -0.26
N LYS A 132 18.62 12.69 1.03
CA LYS A 132 18.78 14.09 1.50
C LYS A 132 20.09 14.74 1.05
N ALA A 133 21.16 13.92 0.93
CA ALA A 133 22.46 14.39 0.45
C ALA A 133 22.45 14.69 -1.06
N ALA A 134 21.72 13.89 -1.85
CA ALA A 134 21.52 14.09 -3.28
C ALA A 134 20.64 15.33 -3.56
N GLU A 135 19.57 15.51 -2.79
CA GLU A 135 18.74 16.73 -2.83
C GLU A 135 19.58 17.99 -2.56
N ALA A 136 20.38 17.96 -1.47
CA ALA A 136 21.22 19.10 -1.12
C ALA A 136 22.26 19.45 -2.20
N ALA A 137 22.80 18.44 -2.88
CA ALA A 137 23.72 18.66 -4.01
C ALA A 137 23.01 19.35 -5.20
N LEU A 138 21.77 18.93 -5.50
CA LEU A 138 20.97 19.47 -6.61
C LEU A 138 20.53 20.92 -6.36
N LEU A 139 20.25 21.31 -5.10
CA LEU A 139 19.73 22.63 -4.73
C LEU A 139 20.63 23.77 -5.23
N LYS A 140 21.96 23.63 -5.12
CA LYS A 140 22.90 24.67 -5.57
C LYS A 140 22.75 24.98 -7.06
N THR A 141 22.53 23.93 -7.87
CA THR A 141 22.36 24.09 -9.32
C THR A 141 20.96 24.57 -9.69
N LEU A 142 19.95 24.25 -8.86
CA LEU A 142 18.58 24.77 -9.04
C LEU A 142 18.46 26.25 -8.66
N GLU A 143 19.33 26.77 -7.79
CA GLU A 143 19.38 28.19 -7.44
C GLU A 143 19.97 29.05 -8.57
N GLU A 144 21.07 28.58 -9.16
CA GLU A 144 21.80 29.27 -10.23
C GLU A 144 22.07 28.28 -11.38
N PRO A 145 21.05 27.86 -12.12
CA PRO A 145 21.24 26.94 -13.23
C PRO A 145 21.96 27.64 -14.40
N PRO A 146 22.86 26.95 -15.12
CA PRO A 146 23.45 27.50 -16.33
C PRO A 146 22.36 27.88 -17.35
N PRO A 147 22.54 28.95 -18.16
CA PRO A 147 21.48 29.46 -19.04
C PRO A 147 20.93 28.46 -20.07
N HIS A 148 21.74 27.47 -20.44
CA HIS A 148 21.37 26.43 -21.40
C HIS A 148 20.77 25.18 -20.75
N VAL A 149 20.61 25.15 -19.42
CA VAL A 149 20.14 23.97 -18.68
C VAL A 149 18.69 24.14 -18.27
N VAL A 150 17.90 23.08 -18.47
CA VAL A 150 16.53 22.97 -18.00
C VAL A 150 16.38 21.68 -17.22
N PHE A 151 15.92 21.80 -15.97
CA PHE A 151 15.57 20.66 -15.12
C PHE A 151 14.08 20.40 -15.18
N VAL A 152 13.69 19.14 -15.37
CA VAL A 152 12.31 18.67 -15.24
C VAL A 152 12.28 17.57 -14.20
N LEU A 153 11.79 17.92 -13.02
CA LEU A 153 11.65 17.01 -11.89
C LEU A 153 10.24 16.42 -11.92
N ALA A 154 10.09 15.11 -11.95
CA ALA A 154 8.81 14.45 -11.92
C ALA A 154 8.61 13.69 -10.60
N THR A 155 7.40 13.70 -10.05
CA THR A 155 7.06 12.98 -8.83
C THR A 155 5.62 12.53 -8.81
N THR A 156 5.38 11.36 -8.21
CA THR A 156 4.04 10.89 -7.85
C THR A 156 3.60 11.39 -6.47
N ASP A 157 4.54 11.80 -5.62
CA ASP A 157 4.27 12.27 -4.27
C ASP A 157 4.91 13.65 -4.01
N PRO A 158 4.21 14.75 -4.32
CA PRO A 158 4.76 16.09 -4.15
C PRO A 158 4.96 16.47 -2.68
N GLN A 159 4.31 15.78 -1.74
CA GLN A 159 4.47 16.08 -0.31
C GLN A 159 5.81 15.59 0.25
N LYS A 160 6.38 14.54 -0.35
CA LYS A 160 7.71 14.04 0.02
C LYS A 160 8.86 14.84 -0.57
N VAL A 161 8.60 15.67 -1.58
CA VAL A 161 9.62 16.58 -2.15
C VAL A 161 9.84 17.74 -1.20
N SER A 162 11.12 18.04 -0.90
CA SER A 162 11.47 19.12 0.03
C SER A 162 10.90 20.47 -0.42
N GLU A 163 10.52 21.31 0.54
CA GLU A 163 10.02 22.66 0.26
C GLU A 163 11.05 23.52 -0.47
N THR A 164 12.32 23.27 -0.19
CA THR A 164 13.44 23.96 -0.82
C THR A 164 13.51 23.71 -2.33
N ILE A 165 13.23 22.50 -2.81
CA ILE A 165 13.11 22.20 -4.24
C ILE A 165 11.83 22.81 -4.81
N ARG A 166 10.69 22.66 -4.11
CA ARG A 166 9.40 23.18 -4.58
C ARG A 166 9.41 24.70 -4.78
N SER A 167 10.08 25.45 -3.89
CA SER A 167 10.16 26.90 -3.98
C SER A 167 11.02 27.41 -5.14
N ARG A 168 11.88 26.57 -5.75
CA ARG A 168 12.79 26.89 -6.86
C ARG A 168 12.35 26.36 -8.21
N THR A 169 11.19 25.70 -8.23
CA THR A 169 10.67 25.05 -9.43
C THR A 169 9.30 25.60 -9.82
N GLN A 170 9.00 25.66 -11.10
CA GLN A 170 7.65 25.92 -11.58
C GLN A 170 6.83 24.64 -11.45
N HIS A 171 5.87 24.65 -10.53
CA HIS A 171 5.06 23.49 -10.22
C HIS A 171 3.88 23.37 -11.20
N LEU A 172 3.85 22.27 -11.96
CA LEU A 172 2.76 21.90 -12.85
C LEU A 172 2.15 20.58 -12.38
N GLN A 173 0.85 20.62 -12.09
CA GLN A 173 0.14 19.48 -11.55
C GLN A 173 -0.61 18.73 -12.65
N PHE A 174 -0.40 17.42 -12.74
CA PHE A 174 -1.06 16.51 -13.66
C PHE A 174 -2.22 15.81 -12.97
N HIS A 175 -3.33 15.66 -13.67
CA HIS A 175 -4.52 15.01 -13.17
C HIS A 175 -4.76 13.67 -13.87
N LEU A 176 -5.53 12.79 -13.22
CA LEU A 176 -6.07 11.62 -13.89
C LEU A 176 -6.98 12.04 -15.02
N LEU A 177 -7.04 11.26 -16.07
CA LEU A 177 -7.92 11.54 -17.21
C LEU A 177 -9.38 11.31 -16.81
N PRO A 178 -10.29 12.20 -17.22
CA PRO A 178 -11.72 11.91 -17.17
C PRO A 178 -12.05 10.62 -17.92
N LEU A 179 -13.05 9.88 -17.45
CA LEU A 179 -13.43 8.61 -18.04
C LEU A 179 -13.73 8.73 -19.54
N HIS A 180 -14.41 9.79 -19.94
CA HIS A 180 -14.78 10.04 -21.33
C HIS A 180 -13.55 10.15 -22.25
N ASP A 181 -12.56 10.95 -21.85
CA ASP A 181 -11.32 11.16 -22.63
C ASP A 181 -10.50 9.88 -22.71
N LEU A 182 -10.49 9.12 -21.61
CA LEU A 182 -9.78 7.84 -21.53
C LEU A 182 -10.45 6.79 -22.42
N GLU A 183 -11.78 6.73 -22.43
CA GLU A 183 -12.55 5.82 -23.29
C GLU A 183 -12.34 6.15 -24.77
N GLU A 184 -12.43 7.43 -25.14
CA GLU A 184 -12.15 7.88 -26.51
C GLU A 184 -10.74 7.45 -26.94
N HIS A 185 -9.75 7.64 -26.07
CA HIS A 185 -8.38 7.24 -26.34
C HIS A 185 -8.22 5.72 -26.50
N VAL A 186 -8.84 4.93 -25.63
CA VAL A 186 -8.81 3.45 -25.69
C VAL A 186 -9.45 2.97 -26.99
N ARG A 187 -10.62 3.49 -27.36
CA ARG A 187 -11.33 3.14 -28.61
C ARG A 187 -10.51 3.51 -29.85
N TRP A 188 -9.84 4.65 -29.82
CA TRP A 188 -8.91 5.06 -30.87
C TRP A 188 -7.73 4.07 -30.99
N VAL A 189 -7.11 3.69 -29.88
CA VAL A 189 -6.00 2.71 -29.86
C VAL A 189 -6.44 1.34 -30.38
N ILE A 190 -7.61 0.85 -29.95
CA ILE A 190 -8.18 -0.43 -30.42
C ILE A 190 -8.33 -0.42 -31.94
N LYS A 191 -8.86 0.68 -32.49
CA LYS A 191 -9.05 0.84 -33.93
C LYS A 191 -7.71 0.92 -34.68
N ASP A 192 -6.76 1.72 -34.21
CA ASP A 192 -5.47 1.91 -34.87
C ASP A 192 -4.58 0.65 -34.81
N ALA A 193 -4.58 -0.05 -33.66
CA ALA A 193 -3.85 -1.29 -33.47
C ALA A 193 -4.59 -2.53 -34.05
N ASN A 194 -5.82 -2.36 -34.57
CA ASN A 194 -6.69 -3.42 -35.06
C ASN A 194 -6.86 -4.57 -34.05
N LEU A 195 -7.14 -4.21 -32.79
CA LEU A 195 -7.36 -5.18 -31.70
C LEU A 195 -8.82 -5.66 -31.73
N LYS A 196 -9.01 -6.92 -31.36
CA LYS A 196 -10.35 -7.50 -31.15
C LYS A 196 -10.61 -7.52 -29.66
N VAL A 197 -11.49 -6.65 -29.17
CA VAL A 197 -11.80 -6.49 -27.76
C VAL A 197 -13.30 -6.28 -27.63
N SER A 198 -13.95 -6.97 -26.70
CA SER A 198 -15.39 -6.83 -26.42
C SER A 198 -15.70 -5.52 -25.70
N GLU A 199 -16.95 -5.06 -25.77
CA GLU A 199 -17.40 -3.85 -25.04
C GLU A 199 -17.26 -4.02 -23.52
N ASP A 200 -17.54 -5.20 -22.99
CA ASP A 200 -17.38 -5.51 -21.57
C ASP A 200 -15.90 -5.46 -21.14
N ALA A 201 -15.01 -5.91 -22.02
CA ALA A 201 -13.57 -5.82 -21.78
C ALA A 201 -13.07 -4.36 -21.81
N ILE A 202 -13.63 -3.50 -22.67
CA ILE A 202 -13.33 -2.06 -22.65
C ILE A 202 -13.76 -1.45 -21.31
N ALA A 203 -14.98 -1.74 -20.87
CA ALA A 203 -15.48 -1.25 -19.58
C ALA A 203 -14.58 -1.70 -18.42
N HIS A 204 -14.14 -2.97 -18.42
CA HIS A 204 -13.22 -3.52 -17.42
C HIS A 204 -11.86 -2.82 -17.43
N VAL A 205 -11.26 -2.62 -18.61
CA VAL A 205 -9.98 -1.92 -18.78
C VAL A 205 -10.05 -0.49 -18.25
N LEU A 206 -11.14 0.23 -18.48
CA LEU A 206 -11.34 1.60 -18.01
C LEU A 206 -11.42 1.68 -16.49
N VAL A 207 -12.14 0.76 -15.86
CA VAL A 207 -12.24 0.65 -14.40
C VAL A 207 -10.89 0.29 -13.79
N GLN A 208 -10.18 -0.71 -14.35
CA GLN A 208 -8.87 -1.14 -13.88
C GLN A 208 -7.81 -0.04 -14.02
N GLY A 209 -7.85 0.75 -15.09
CA GLY A 209 -6.93 1.85 -15.36
C GLY A 209 -7.10 3.06 -14.44
N GLY A 210 -8.30 3.25 -13.86
CA GLY A 210 -8.58 4.28 -12.85
C GLY A 210 -8.15 5.70 -13.25
N GLY A 211 -8.27 6.07 -14.53
CA GLY A 211 -7.87 7.38 -15.05
C GLY A 211 -6.40 7.49 -15.48
N SER A 212 -5.60 6.45 -15.30
CA SER A 212 -4.20 6.38 -15.74
C SER A 212 -4.12 5.83 -17.17
N ALA A 213 -3.75 6.64 -18.15
CA ALA A 213 -3.61 6.19 -19.54
C ALA A 213 -2.61 5.03 -19.69
N ARG A 214 -1.51 5.04 -18.94
CA ARG A 214 -0.50 3.98 -18.98
C ARG A 214 -1.04 2.65 -18.48
N ASP A 215 -1.72 2.67 -17.32
CA ASP A 215 -2.19 1.45 -16.68
C ASP A 215 -3.39 0.88 -17.46
N THR A 216 -4.25 1.75 -18.01
CA THR A 216 -5.33 1.40 -18.93
C THR A 216 -4.81 0.71 -20.20
N LEU A 217 -3.78 1.26 -20.85
CA LEU A 217 -3.21 0.64 -22.06
C LEU A 217 -2.47 -0.67 -21.74
N SER A 218 -1.89 -0.78 -20.54
CA SER A 218 -1.28 -2.04 -20.09
C SER A 218 -2.33 -3.13 -19.84
N ALA A 219 -3.46 -2.76 -19.22
CA ALA A 219 -4.60 -3.66 -19.04
C ALA A 219 -5.21 -4.08 -20.39
N LEU A 220 -5.36 -3.12 -21.32
CA LEU A 220 -5.84 -3.39 -22.68
C LEU A 220 -4.93 -4.40 -23.42
N GLU A 221 -3.62 -4.23 -23.30
CA GLU A 221 -2.64 -5.14 -23.92
C GLU A 221 -2.78 -6.56 -23.37
N LEU A 222 -2.96 -6.70 -22.06
CA LEU A 222 -3.13 -7.99 -21.41
C LEU A 222 -4.40 -8.70 -21.89
N ILE A 223 -5.53 -8.00 -21.91
CA ILE A 223 -6.81 -8.55 -22.39
C ILE A 223 -6.75 -8.88 -23.87
N ALA A 224 -6.18 -8.01 -24.69
CA ALA A 224 -6.01 -8.29 -26.12
C ALA A 224 -5.14 -9.51 -26.39
N ALA A 225 -4.09 -9.74 -25.59
CA ALA A 225 -3.25 -10.92 -25.66
C ALA A 225 -3.99 -12.19 -25.20
N GLY A 226 -4.94 -12.07 -24.27
CA GLY A 226 -5.81 -13.16 -23.80
C GLY A 226 -6.98 -13.51 -24.71
N GLY A 227 -7.13 -12.84 -25.88
CA GLY A 227 -8.20 -13.13 -26.84
C GLY A 227 -9.27 -12.04 -26.90
N GLY A 228 -9.18 -10.98 -26.12
CA GLY A 228 -10.06 -9.81 -26.17
C GLY A 228 -11.37 -9.95 -25.38
N GLU A 229 -11.53 -11.02 -24.66
CA GLU A 229 -12.63 -11.27 -23.72
C GLU A 229 -12.09 -11.18 -22.28
N VAL A 230 -12.91 -10.76 -21.37
CA VAL A 230 -12.58 -10.85 -19.94
C VAL A 230 -12.90 -12.29 -19.56
N ASP A 231 -11.90 -13.06 -19.12
CA ASP A 231 -12.18 -14.30 -18.40
C ASP A 231 -13.16 -13.97 -17.29
N GLU A 232 -14.15 -14.84 -17.05
CA GLU A 232 -15.05 -14.74 -15.90
C GLU A 232 -14.24 -14.87 -14.60
N GLN A 233 -13.38 -13.87 -14.35
CA GLN A 233 -12.83 -13.67 -13.02
C GLN A 233 -14.02 -13.33 -12.13
N MET A 234 -14.10 -13.98 -10.99
CA MET A 234 -15.12 -13.66 -10.01
C MET A 234 -15.07 -12.16 -9.75
N SER A 235 -16.07 -11.47 -10.28
CA SER A 235 -16.22 -10.03 -10.15
C SER A 235 -16.33 -9.68 -8.67
N SER A 236 -15.82 -8.53 -8.28
CA SER A 236 -16.09 -7.94 -6.96
C SER A 236 -17.57 -7.87 -6.63
N ASP A 237 -18.45 -7.97 -7.63
CA ASP A 237 -19.91 -8.05 -7.50
C ASP A 237 -20.36 -9.20 -6.61
N GLU A 238 -19.68 -10.37 -6.69
CA GLU A 238 -20.02 -11.54 -5.90
C GLU A 238 -19.88 -11.29 -4.39
N PHE A 239 -18.84 -10.53 -4.01
CA PHE A 239 -18.64 -10.13 -2.61
C PHE A 239 -19.70 -9.13 -2.15
N ILE A 240 -20.08 -8.20 -3.02
CA ILE A 240 -21.13 -7.21 -2.74
C ILE A 240 -22.49 -7.90 -2.56
N GLU A 241 -22.79 -8.88 -3.40
CA GLU A 241 -24.01 -9.67 -3.29
C GLU A 241 -24.00 -10.52 -2.02
N ALA A 242 -22.89 -11.20 -1.71
CA ALA A 242 -22.74 -11.99 -0.49
C ALA A 242 -22.95 -11.13 0.78
N ILE A 243 -22.43 -9.89 0.80
CA ILE A 243 -22.66 -8.95 1.91
C ILE A 243 -24.14 -8.52 1.94
N SER A 244 -24.76 -8.26 0.79
CA SER A 244 -26.16 -7.86 0.67
C SER A 244 -27.12 -8.97 1.16
N GLU A 245 -26.86 -10.21 0.76
CA GLU A 245 -27.65 -11.39 1.12
C GLU A 245 -27.31 -11.92 2.52
N GLN A 246 -26.21 -11.42 3.12
CA GLN A 246 -25.71 -11.86 4.43
C GLN A 246 -25.35 -13.35 4.44
N ASP A 247 -24.72 -13.82 3.36
CA ASP A 247 -24.26 -15.19 3.20
C ASP A 247 -22.74 -15.30 3.42
N PRO A 248 -22.30 -15.74 4.62
CA PRO A 248 -20.87 -15.93 4.89
C PRO A 248 -20.26 -17.07 4.08
N ALA A 249 -21.04 -18.10 3.72
CA ALA A 249 -20.51 -19.23 2.96
C ALA A 249 -20.18 -18.82 1.53
N ARG A 250 -21.05 -18.01 0.91
CA ARG A 250 -20.84 -17.42 -0.41
C ARG A 250 -19.61 -16.51 -0.43
N ALA A 251 -19.45 -15.63 0.58
CA ALA A 251 -18.30 -14.75 0.70
C ALA A 251 -16.97 -15.52 0.84
N LEU A 252 -16.94 -16.58 1.66
CA LEU A 252 -15.75 -17.41 1.84
C LEU A 252 -15.44 -18.24 0.59
N ALA A 253 -16.44 -18.77 -0.11
CA ALA A 253 -16.26 -19.47 -1.38
C ALA A 253 -15.69 -18.55 -2.45
N ALA A 254 -16.20 -17.31 -2.56
CA ALA A 254 -15.66 -16.27 -3.44
C ALA A 254 -14.21 -15.97 -3.14
N THR A 255 -13.85 -15.81 -1.87
CA THR A 255 -12.46 -15.59 -1.43
C THR A 255 -11.56 -16.75 -1.80
N ALA A 256 -11.99 -17.99 -1.53
CA ALA A 256 -11.21 -19.18 -1.84
C ALA A 256 -10.96 -19.31 -3.36
N PHE A 257 -11.98 -19.07 -4.17
CA PHE A 257 -11.87 -19.09 -5.63
C PHE A 257 -10.91 -18.01 -6.16
N SER A 258 -11.07 -16.77 -5.71
CA SER A 258 -10.20 -15.66 -6.13
C SER A 258 -8.72 -15.92 -5.81
N ILE A 259 -8.45 -16.50 -4.62
CA ILE A 259 -7.07 -16.85 -4.23
C ILE A 259 -6.54 -18.03 -5.05
N GLN A 260 -7.37 -19.02 -5.41
CA GLN A 260 -6.98 -20.12 -6.29
C GLN A 260 -6.62 -19.63 -7.70
N GLN A 261 -7.24 -18.56 -8.18
CA GLN A 261 -6.89 -17.87 -9.42
C GLN A 261 -5.58 -17.04 -9.33
N GLY A 262 -4.98 -16.96 -8.15
CA GLY A 262 -3.72 -16.26 -7.93
C GLY A 262 -3.85 -14.80 -7.48
N ASN A 263 -5.06 -14.35 -7.16
CA ASN A 263 -5.27 -13.00 -6.65
C ASN A 263 -4.69 -12.87 -5.23
N ASP A 264 -3.93 -11.80 -5.01
CA ASP A 264 -3.42 -11.46 -3.69
C ASP A 264 -4.57 -10.98 -2.78
N PRO A 265 -4.70 -11.51 -1.55
CA PRO A 265 -5.80 -11.16 -0.64
C PRO A 265 -5.91 -9.66 -0.34
N ARG A 266 -4.80 -8.95 -0.28
CA ARG A 266 -4.78 -7.51 -0.06
C ARG A 266 -5.30 -6.75 -1.26
N SER A 267 -4.82 -7.08 -2.46
CA SER A 267 -5.29 -6.48 -3.71
C SER A 267 -6.78 -6.72 -3.92
N LEU A 268 -7.26 -7.93 -3.59
CA LEU A 268 -8.68 -8.27 -3.60
C LEU A 268 -9.49 -7.41 -2.63
N THR A 269 -8.97 -7.19 -1.41
CA THR A 269 -9.62 -6.33 -0.43
C THR A 269 -9.67 -4.87 -0.91
N GLU A 270 -8.60 -4.36 -1.50
CA GLU A 270 -8.55 -3.01 -2.09
C GLU A 270 -9.58 -2.85 -3.22
N GLU A 271 -9.79 -3.88 -4.02
CA GLU A 271 -10.81 -3.91 -5.08
C GLU A 271 -12.23 -3.89 -4.51
N ILE A 272 -12.53 -4.71 -3.51
CA ILE A 272 -13.84 -4.74 -2.84
C ILE A 272 -14.14 -3.38 -2.20
N VAL A 273 -13.17 -2.76 -1.51
CA VAL A 273 -13.33 -1.42 -0.91
C VAL A 273 -13.60 -0.36 -1.98
N ARG A 274 -12.92 -0.42 -3.12
CA ARG A 274 -13.17 0.48 -4.25
C ARG A 274 -14.60 0.34 -4.76
N HIS A 275 -15.08 -0.87 -4.94
CA HIS A 275 -16.44 -1.14 -5.39
C HIS A 275 -17.49 -0.64 -4.37
N LEU A 276 -17.28 -0.89 -3.08
CA LEU A 276 -18.15 -0.35 -2.02
C LEU A 276 -18.18 1.18 -2.02
N ARG A 277 -17.05 1.84 -2.29
CA ARG A 277 -16.98 3.30 -2.44
C ARG A 277 -17.78 3.77 -3.64
N GLU A 278 -17.74 3.07 -4.76
CA GLU A 278 -18.55 3.37 -5.95
C GLU A 278 -20.04 3.24 -5.64
N CYS A 279 -20.44 2.17 -4.93
CA CYS A 279 -21.80 2.01 -4.42
C CYS A 279 -22.20 3.16 -3.47
N PHE A 280 -21.33 3.56 -2.57
CA PHE A 280 -21.57 4.66 -1.65
C PHE A 280 -21.76 5.99 -2.39
N LEU A 281 -20.89 6.31 -3.35
CA LEU A 281 -21.01 7.53 -4.16
C LEU A 281 -22.29 7.50 -5.00
N SER A 282 -22.66 6.35 -5.55
CA SER A 282 -23.89 6.21 -6.34
C SER A 282 -25.17 6.54 -5.55
N LEU A 283 -25.14 6.33 -4.20
CA LEU A 283 -26.26 6.70 -3.33
C LEU A 283 -26.22 8.15 -2.88
N MET A 284 -25.02 8.66 -2.53
CA MET A 284 -24.86 9.94 -1.85
C MET A 284 -24.59 11.11 -2.79
N ALA A 285 -23.89 10.87 -3.89
CA ALA A 285 -23.46 11.88 -4.83
C ALA A 285 -23.30 11.27 -6.24
N PRO A 286 -24.43 10.93 -6.91
CA PRO A 286 -24.41 10.25 -8.22
C PRO A 286 -23.61 10.99 -9.29
N GLU A 287 -23.53 12.31 -9.19
CA GLU A 287 -22.77 13.18 -10.09
C GLU A 287 -21.25 13.00 -10.00
N LEU A 288 -20.74 12.37 -8.93
CA LEU A 288 -19.32 12.08 -8.75
C LEU A 288 -18.93 10.69 -9.25
N VAL A 289 -19.90 9.89 -9.69
CA VAL A 289 -19.66 8.53 -10.19
C VAL A 289 -19.10 8.62 -11.62
N GLN A 290 -17.90 8.11 -11.80
CA GLN A 290 -17.20 8.04 -13.09
C GLN A 290 -17.10 6.57 -13.53
N LEU A 291 -18.22 6.00 -13.94
CA LEU A 291 -18.33 4.62 -14.42
C LEU A 291 -19.01 4.60 -15.79
N PRO A 292 -18.69 3.60 -16.64
CA PRO A 292 -19.47 3.33 -17.85
C PRO A 292 -20.96 3.10 -17.51
N GLU A 293 -21.88 3.51 -18.40
CA GLU A 293 -23.32 3.52 -18.12
C GLU A 293 -23.88 2.17 -17.68
N GLN A 294 -23.43 1.09 -18.32
CA GLN A 294 -23.83 -0.28 -17.95
C GLN A 294 -23.39 -0.62 -16.51
N ARG A 295 -22.14 -0.28 -16.15
CA ARG A 295 -21.62 -0.55 -14.83
C ARG A 295 -22.27 0.34 -13.76
N ALA A 296 -22.55 1.60 -14.08
CA ALA A 296 -23.22 2.53 -13.19
C ALA A 296 -24.63 2.04 -12.76
N THR A 297 -25.37 1.41 -13.66
CA THR A 297 -26.68 0.82 -13.33
C THR A 297 -26.58 -0.34 -12.37
N VAL A 298 -25.64 -1.26 -12.58
CA VAL A 298 -25.39 -2.41 -11.68
C VAL A 298 -24.99 -1.93 -10.30
N VAL A 299 -24.03 -1.01 -10.21
CA VAL A 299 -23.55 -0.43 -8.96
C VAL A 299 -24.65 0.29 -8.19
N ALA A 300 -25.54 1.03 -8.91
CA ALA A 300 -26.68 1.71 -8.30
C ALA A 300 -27.70 0.74 -7.71
N ASP A 301 -27.95 -0.39 -8.36
CA ASP A 301 -28.85 -1.42 -7.84
C ASP A 301 -28.27 -2.14 -6.63
N GLN A 302 -26.99 -2.48 -6.65
CA GLN A 302 -26.27 -3.05 -5.50
C GLN A 302 -26.25 -2.09 -4.31
N ALA A 303 -25.99 -0.80 -4.57
CA ALA A 303 -25.99 0.24 -3.56
C ALA A 303 -27.34 0.38 -2.85
N ARG A 304 -28.46 0.33 -3.60
CA ARG A 304 -29.82 0.35 -3.02
C ARG A 304 -30.12 -0.88 -2.18
N LYS A 305 -29.63 -2.06 -2.58
CA LYS A 305 -29.79 -3.30 -1.81
C LYS A 305 -29.03 -3.28 -0.48
N LEU A 306 -27.80 -2.78 -0.49
CA LEU A 306 -26.95 -2.70 0.72
C LEU A 306 -27.44 -1.64 1.70
N GLY A 307 -27.82 -0.48 1.18
CA GLY A 307 -28.17 0.70 1.99
C GLY A 307 -26.96 1.40 2.62
N PRO A 308 -27.11 2.67 3.01
CA PRO A 308 -25.99 3.53 3.41
C PRO A 308 -25.26 3.03 4.68
N SER A 309 -25.98 2.53 5.66
CA SER A 309 -25.38 2.04 6.92
C SER A 309 -24.48 0.81 6.72
N THR A 310 -24.91 -0.12 5.85
CA THR A 310 -24.11 -1.33 5.54
C THR A 310 -22.88 -0.94 4.72
N LEU A 311 -23.01 -0.01 3.78
CA LEU A 311 -21.90 0.47 2.95
C LEU A 311 -20.80 1.12 3.80
N VAL A 312 -21.17 2.08 4.69
CA VAL A 312 -20.20 2.74 5.57
C VAL A 312 -19.49 1.71 6.44
N ARG A 313 -20.24 0.84 7.10
CA ARG A 313 -19.67 -0.22 7.94
C ARG A 313 -18.73 -1.14 7.16
N SER A 314 -19.11 -1.52 5.94
CA SER A 314 -18.27 -2.41 5.11
C SER A 314 -16.95 -1.74 4.74
N ILE A 315 -16.98 -0.46 4.38
CA ILE A 315 -15.79 0.32 4.07
C ILE A 315 -14.88 0.46 5.31
N GLU A 316 -15.45 0.72 6.49
CA GLU A 316 -14.70 0.82 7.74
C GLU A 316 -14.00 -0.50 8.10
N VAL A 317 -14.75 -1.60 8.16
CA VAL A 317 -14.22 -2.92 8.56
C VAL A 317 -13.14 -3.41 7.59
N LEU A 318 -13.35 -3.28 6.28
CA LEU A 318 -12.34 -3.68 5.29
C LEU A 318 -11.17 -2.71 5.23
N GLY A 319 -11.39 -1.41 5.47
CA GLY A 319 -10.33 -0.40 5.57
C GLY A 319 -9.40 -0.65 6.76
N GLU A 320 -9.93 -0.98 7.93
CA GLU A 320 -9.14 -1.41 9.09
C GLU A 320 -8.35 -2.69 8.79
N SER A 321 -9.01 -3.66 8.16
CA SER A 321 -8.36 -4.91 7.75
C SER A 321 -7.19 -4.67 6.79
N LEU A 322 -7.28 -3.73 5.85
CA LEU A 322 -6.19 -3.35 4.94
C LEU A 322 -4.97 -2.79 5.68
N ILE A 323 -5.19 -2.03 6.77
CA ILE A 323 -4.11 -1.51 7.61
C ILE A 323 -3.42 -2.68 8.35
N GLU A 324 -4.21 -3.59 8.92
CA GLU A 324 -3.71 -4.75 9.64
C GLU A 324 -2.94 -5.71 8.73
N MET A 325 -3.40 -5.92 7.48
CA MET A 325 -2.75 -6.80 6.49
C MET A 325 -1.30 -6.41 6.17
N ARG A 326 -0.90 -5.15 6.42
CA ARG A 326 0.50 -4.71 6.19
C ARG A 326 1.50 -5.44 7.07
N HIS A 327 1.07 -5.86 8.24
CA HIS A 327 1.93 -6.43 9.27
C HIS A 327 1.53 -7.86 9.66
N ALA A 328 0.45 -8.37 9.08
CA ALA A 328 -0.07 -9.69 9.38
C ALA A 328 0.71 -10.78 8.66
N PRO A 329 0.98 -11.92 9.31
CA PRO A 329 1.59 -13.08 8.67
C PRO A 329 0.66 -13.77 7.66
N ASP A 330 -0.67 -13.59 7.81
CA ASP A 330 -1.70 -14.18 6.95
C ASP A 330 -2.78 -13.14 6.62
N ALA A 331 -2.63 -12.48 5.45
CA ALA A 331 -3.60 -11.51 4.95
C ALA A 331 -4.94 -12.16 4.55
N ARG A 332 -4.93 -13.43 4.12
CA ARG A 332 -6.11 -14.18 3.74
C ARG A 332 -7.06 -14.35 4.93
N LEU A 333 -6.54 -14.76 6.07
CA LEU A 333 -7.34 -14.94 7.28
C LEU A 333 -8.05 -13.64 7.71
N LEU A 334 -7.35 -12.49 7.60
CA LEU A 334 -7.95 -11.20 7.92
C LEU A 334 -9.11 -10.84 6.99
N LEU A 335 -8.98 -11.10 5.67
CA LEU A 335 -10.07 -10.89 4.72
C LEU A 335 -11.26 -11.78 5.04
N GLU A 336 -11.04 -13.08 5.24
CA GLU A 336 -12.08 -14.05 5.57
C GLU A 336 -12.84 -13.66 6.85
N VAL A 337 -12.12 -13.29 7.91
CA VAL A 337 -12.71 -12.82 9.18
C VAL A 337 -13.54 -11.55 8.98
N SER A 338 -13.04 -10.60 8.20
CA SER A 338 -13.74 -9.34 7.93
C SER A 338 -15.02 -9.55 7.13
N LEU A 339 -15.01 -10.43 6.12
CA LEU A 339 -16.20 -10.80 5.36
C LEU A 339 -17.23 -11.52 6.22
N VAL A 340 -16.79 -12.41 7.11
CA VAL A 340 -17.69 -13.07 8.07
C VAL A 340 -18.33 -12.07 9.05
N LYS A 341 -17.57 -11.07 9.52
CA LYS A 341 -18.11 -9.97 10.35
C LYS A 341 -19.17 -9.15 9.62
N LEU A 342 -19.00 -8.93 8.31
CA LEU A 342 -19.91 -8.14 7.48
C LEU A 342 -21.19 -8.93 7.12
N THR A 343 -21.05 -10.21 6.85
CA THR A 343 -22.18 -11.08 6.46
C THR A 343 -22.96 -11.62 7.65
N ASN A 344 -22.41 -11.56 8.89
CA ASN A 344 -23.08 -12.06 10.08
C ASN A 344 -23.46 -10.94 11.06
N LYS A 345 -24.75 -10.63 11.15
CA LYS A 345 -25.29 -9.58 12.05
C LYS A 345 -25.12 -9.87 13.54
N THR A 346 -24.96 -11.13 13.91
CA THR A 346 -24.88 -11.53 15.34
C THR A 346 -23.48 -11.31 15.93
N LEU A 347 -22.45 -11.22 15.10
CA LEU A 347 -21.07 -11.02 15.53
C LEU A 347 -20.71 -9.52 15.67
N GLY A 348 -21.57 -8.62 15.20
CA GLY A 348 -21.38 -7.18 15.36
C GLY A 348 -21.98 -6.70 16.68
N GLY A 349 -21.22 -6.77 17.77
CA GLY A 349 -21.58 -6.19 19.07
C GLY A 349 -21.57 -4.66 19.13
N ASP A 350 -21.52 -3.98 18.00
CA ASP A 350 -21.38 -2.54 17.88
C ASP A 350 -22.71 -1.79 18.01
N ILE A 351 -22.61 -0.57 18.55
CA ILE A 351 -23.71 0.41 18.70
C ILE A 351 -24.47 0.60 17.37
N ALA A 352 -23.79 0.58 16.22
CA ALA A 352 -24.40 0.65 14.90
C ALA A 352 -25.35 -0.53 14.59
N ALA A 353 -25.02 -1.76 15.06
CA ALA A 353 -25.91 -2.91 14.93
C ALA A 353 -27.16 -2.78 15.81
N ILE A 354 -27.03 -2.13 16.96
CA ILE A 354 -28.15 -1.82 17.87
C ILE A 354 -29.04 -0.74 17.25
N ILE A 355 -28.47 0.32 16.69
CA ILE A 355 -29.19 1.41 16.02
C ILE A 355 -29.94 0.85 14.80
N GLY A 356 -29.31 0.06 13.94
CA GLY A 356 -29.98 -0.56 12.79
C GLY A 356 -31.05 -1.60 13.17
N ARG A 357 -31.01 -2.12 14.40
CA ARG A 357 -32.09 -2.97 14.95
C ARG A 357 -33.24 -2.11 15.49
N LEU A 358 -32.96 -0.96 16.08
CA LEU A 358 -33.95 0.03 16.50
C LEU A 358 -34.68 0.64 15.31
N GLU A 359 -33.99 1.08 14.28
CA GLU A 359 -34.58 1.62 13.06
C GLU A 359 -35.52 0.61 12.36
N ARG A 360 -35.18 -0.69 12.38
CA ARG A 360 -36.05 -1.73 11.83
C ARG A 360 -37.28 -1.99 12.70
N LEU A 361 -37.17 -1.86 14.02
CA LEU A 361 -38.30 -1.96 14.93
C LEU A 361 -39.23 -0.75 14.73
N GLU A 362 -38.68 0.44 14.57
CA GLU A 362 -39.42 1.66 14.28
C GLU A 362 -40.13 1.59 12.92
N ALA A 363 -39.44 1.14 11.85
CA ALA A 363 -40.04 0.89 10.54
C ALA A 363 -41.12 -0.20 10.55
N GLY A 364 -40.96 -1.22 11.42
CA GLY A 364 -41.96 -2.24 11.67
C GLY A 364 -43.21 -1.70 12.38
N VAL A 365 -43.01 -0.76 13.32
CA VAL A 365 -44.11 -0.09 14.03
C VAL A 365 -44.89 0.85 13.08
N VAL A 366 -44.21 1.57 12.21
CA VAL A 366 -44.87 2.43 11.21
C VAL A 366 -45.69 1.61 10.20
N ARG A 367 -45.20 0.46 9.73
CA ARG A 367 -46.00 -0.46 8.88
C ARG A 367 -47.19 -1.09 9.60
N ALA A 368 -47.10 -1.26 10.90
CA ALA A 368 -48.26 -1.76 11.71
C ALA A 368 -49.31 -0.65 11.95
N ALA A 369 -48.94 0.62 11.86
CA ALA A 369 -49.87 1.74 12.01
C ALA A 369 -50.67 2.06 10.74
N ASP A 370 -50.14 1.71 9.55
CA ASP A 370 -50.82 1.91 8.25
C ASP A 370 -51.71 0.77 7.82
N ALA A 371 -51.72 -0.33 8.55
CA ALA A 371 -52.66 -1.46 8.34
C ALA A 371 -53.97 -1.17 9.09
N THR A 372 -54.83 -0.33 8.52
CA THR A 372 -56.23 -0.21 8.92
C THR A 372 -57.00 -1.47 8.60
N GLY A 373 -56.94 -2.45 9.51
CA GLY A 373 -57.88 -3.56 9.62
C GLY A 373 -58.99 -3.22 10.60
N PRO A 374 -60.19 -3.87 10.52
CA PRO A 374 -61.42 -3.41 11.17
C PRO A 374 -61.29 -3.35 12.69
N VAL A 375 -61.80 -2.28 13.26
CA VAL A 375 -61.85 -1.92 14.67
C VAL A 375 -62.32 -3.07 15.54
N ALA A 376 -61.48 -3.62 16.37
CA ALA A 376 -61.84 -4.56 17.44
C ALA A 376 -62.62 -3.80 18.52
N LYS A 377 -63.77 -4.36 18.93
CA LYS A 377 -64.69 -3.83 19.96
C LYS A 377 -63.95 -3.68 21.28
N PRO A 378 -64.27 -2.63 22.09
CA PRO A 378 -63.62 -2.37 23.38
C PRO A 378 -63.94 -3.49 24.37
N VAL A 379 -62.88 -3.93 25.09
CA VAL A 379 -62.95 -4.93 26.17
C VAL A 379 -63.60 -4.28 27.38
N PRO A 380 -64.58 -4.95 28.05
CA PRO A 380 -65.26 -4.38 29.19
C PRO A 380 -64.35 -4.29 30.43
N VAL A 381 -64.26 -3.09 30.98
CA VAL A 381 -63.52 -2.77 32.20
C VAL A 381 -64.52 -2.64 33.34
N ASN A 382 -64.24 -3.22 34.50
CA ASN A 382 -65.11 -3.13 35.68
C ASN A 382 -65.07 -1.67 36.23
N PRO A 383 -66.21 -1.00 36.29
CA PRO A 383 -66.26 0.43 36.65
C PRO A 383 -65.92 0.76 38.10
N ALA A 384 -65.80 -0.24 38.98
CA ALA A 384 -65.50 -0.04 40.38
C ALA A 384 -64.03 -0.21 40.78
N THR A 385 -63.19 -0.83 39.94
CA THR A 385 -61.80 -1.12 40.32
C THR A 385 -60.76 -0.86 39.21
N GLY A 386 -61.15 -0.45 38.00
CA GLY A 386 -60.25 -0.08 36.91
C GLY A 386 -59.43 -1.26 36.35
N LYS A 387 -59.71 -2.53 36.64
CA LYS A 387 -58.93 -3.67 36.18
C LYS A 387 -59.66 -4.48 35.10
N VAL A 388 -58.91 -4.91 34.09
CA VAL A 388 -59.38 -5.74 32.97
C VAL A 388 -59.67 -7.14 33.47
N GLN A 389 -60.87 -7.69 33.20
CA GLN A 389 -61.22 -9.08 33.47
C GLN A 389 -60.70 -10.00 32.36
N VAL A 390 -59.74 -10.83 32.73
CA VAL A 390 -59.26 -11.94 31.87
C VAL A 390 -59.92 -13.22 32.39
N GLY A 391 -60.95 -13.68 31.75
CA GLY A 391 -61.62 -14.94 32.08
C GLY A 391 -61.67 -15.87 30.88
N GLY A 392 -61.20 -17.10 31.05
CA GLY A 392 -61.39 -18.14 30.04
C GLY A 392 -60.43 -19.32 30.17
N LYS A 393 -60.81 -20.31 30.94
CA LYS A 393 -60.12 -21.62 31.08
C LYS A 393 -60.03 -22.36 29.76
N ALA A 394 -58.85 -22.84 29.40
CA ALA A 394 -58.69 -24.01 28.54
C ALA A 394 -57.65 -24.98 29.16
N ARG A 395 -58.01 -26.18 29.14
CA ARG A 395 -57.64 -27.41 29.81
C ARG A 395 -56.29 -27.95 29.38
N MET A 396 -55.46 -28.31 30.37
CA MET A 396 -54.23 -29.12 30.22
C MET A 396 -54.52 -30.57 29.88
N PRO A 397 -53.56 -31.29 29.32
CA PRO A 397 -53.20 -32.60 29.82
C PRO A 397 -51.73 -32.65 30.28
N GLN A 398 -51.57 -33.24 31.47
CA GLN A 398 -50.35 -33.79 32.08
C GLN A 398 -50.28 -35.32 31.78
N PRO A 399 -49.29 -36.11 32.27
CA PRO A 399 -47.87 -35.80 32.63
C PRO A 399 -46.88 -36.91 32.22
N SER A 400 -45.59 -36.72 32.38
CA SER A 400 -44.68 -37.76 32.89
C SER A 400 -43.40 -37.15 33.47
N THR A 401 -43.19 -37.48 34.75
CA THR A 401 -42.02 -37.22 35.62
C THR A 401 -41.00 -38.35 35.51
N PRO A 402 -39.78 -38.37 36.11
CA PRO A 402 -39.23 -37.46 37.12
C PRO A 402 -37.74 -37.01 36.93
N ALA A 403 -37.40 -36.13 37.81
CA ALA A 403 -36.16 -35.42 38.10
C ALA A 403 -34.90 -36.28 38.44
N PRO A 404 -33.70 -35.70 38.63
CA PRO A 404 -33.45 -34.94 39.84
C PRO A 404 -32.66 -33.61 39.68
N THR A 405 -32.85 -32.78 40.66
CA THR A 405 -32.22 -31.49 40.97
C THR A 405 -30.73 -31.59 41.22
N PRO A 406 -30.00 -30.54 40.94
CA PRO A 406 -29.13 -29.96 41.97
C PRO A 406 -29.28 -28.45 42.18
N GLN A 407 -29.00 -28.13 43.37
CA GLN A 407 -29.07 -26.96 44.18
C GLN A 407 -28.44 -25.66 43.67
N SER A 408 -29.08 -24.57 44.07
CA SER A 408 -28.54 -23.31 44.59
C SER A 408 -27.79 -22.39 43.65
N ALA A 409 -28.51 -21.38 43.20
CA ALA A 409 -27.94 -20.08 42.82
C ALA A 409 -27.29 -19.38 44.03
N SER A 410 -26.10 -18.85 43.87
CA SER A 410 -25.50 -17.86 44.77
C SER A 410 -25.13 -16.64 43.99
N ALA A 411 -25.74 -15.57 44.38
CA ALA A 411 -25.42 -14.15 44.36
C ALA A 411 -24.10 -13.70 43.67
N VAL A 412 -24.27 -12.76 42.76
CA VAL A 412 -23.25 -11.86 42.26
C VAL A 412 -22.66 -11.07 43.41
N GLN A 413 -21.40 -11.30 43.76
CA GLN A 413 -20.59 -10.42 44.61
C GLN A 413 -19.64 -9.60 43.77
N ARG A 414 -19.65 -8.28 44.01
CA ARG A 414 -18.64 -7.30 43.60
C ARG A 414 -17.26 -7.77 44.04
N PRO A 415 -16.19 -7.53 43.28
CA PRO A 415 -14.85 -7.76 43.76
C PRO A 415 -14.48 -6.77 44.85
N ALA A 416 -14.17 -7.28 46.03
CA ALA A 416 -13.51 -6.58 47.13
C ALA A 416 -12.01 -6.38 46.82
N PRO A 417 -11.34 -5.42 47.46
CA PRO A 417 -9.97 -5.08 47.14
C PRO A 417 -9.00 -6.20 47.51
N VAL A 418 -8.03 -6.39 46.61
CA VAL A 418 -6.98 -7.38 46.74
C VAL A 418 -6.16 -7.09 48.00
N THR A 419 -6.24 -7.96 48.96
CA THR A 419 -5.40 -8.00 50.15
C THR A 419 -3.96 -8.25 49.75
N ALA A 420 -3.07 -7.39 50.21
CA ALA A 420 -1.63 -7.51 50.09
C ALA A 420 -1.15 -8.89 50.59
N THR A 421 -0.55 -9.63 49.66
CA THR A 421 0.16 -10.86 49.99
C THR A 421 1.47 -10.45 50.72
N LYS A 422 1.74 -11.12 51.85
CA LYS A 422 2.99 -10.97 52.63
C LYS A 422 4.22 -11.02 51.74
N PRO A 423 5.30 -10.30 52.05
CA PRO A 423 6.53 -10.35 51.31
C PRO A 423 7.15 -11.76 51.42
N SER A 424 7.30 -12.39 50.27
CA SER A 424 8.17 -13.56 50.13
C SER A 424 9.61 -13.11 50.28
N GLU A 425 10.47 -13.96 50.86
CA GLU A 425 11.89 -13.71 50.99
C GLU A 425 12.50 -13.24 49.65
N PRO A 426 13.47 -12.30 49.68
CA PRO A 426 14.06 -11.75 48.45
C PRO A 426 14.75 -12.89 47.66
N ALA A 427 14.43 -12.95 46.37
CA ALA A 427 14.95 -13.95 45.46
C ALA A 427 16.49 -13.87 45.34
N SER A 428 17.19 -14.99 45.27
CA SER A 428 18.63 -15.05 45.04
C SER A 428 18.98 -14.59 43.61
N ASP A 429 20.23 -14.17 43.36
CA ASP A 429 20.69 -13.62 42.08
C ASP A 429 20.40 -14.57 40.89
N SER A 430 20.59 -15.87 41.07
CA SER A 430 20.24 -16.89 40.07
C SER A 430 18.71 -17.01 39.80
N GLN A 431 17.90 -16.74 40.83
CA GLN A 431 16.42 -16.78 40.70
C GLN A 431 15.90 -15.54 39.98
N VAL A 432 16.54 -14.37 40.05
CA VAL A 432 16.18 -13.17 39.32
C VAL A 432 16.34 -13.40 37.82
N VAL A 433 17.46 -13.98 37.40
CA VAL A 433 17.69 -14.32 35.97
C VAL A 433 16.71 -15.38 35.48
N ALA A 434 16.41 -16.40 36.31
CA ALA A 434 15.45 -17.44 35.95
C ALA A 434 14.01 -16.92 35.81
N LYS A 435 13.62 -15.88 36.54
CA LYS A 435 12.28 -15.24 36.47
C LYS A 435 12.13 -14.17 35.37
N TRP A 436 13.18 -13.91 34.59
CA TRP A 436 13.14 -12.93 33.50
C TRP A 436 11.97 -13.14 32.51
N PRO A 437 11.64 -14.37 32.07
CA PRO A 437 10.47 -14.59 31.21
C PRO A 437 9.13 -14.17 31.85
N GLU A 438 9.00 -14.30 33.19
CA GLU A 438 7.80 -13.87 33.92
C GLU A 438 7.71 -12.33 33.97
N VAL A 439 8.86 -11.65 34.12
CA VAL A 439 8.93 -10.18 34.04
C VAL A 439 8.48 -9.69 32.68
N LEU A 440 8.94 -10.32 31.60
CA LEU A 440 8.53 -9.97 30.24
C LEU A 440 7.01 -10.16 30.02
N THR A 441 6.40 -11.19 30.60
CA THR A 441 4.95 -11.40 30.42
C THR A 441 4.09 -10.34 31.08
N GLY A 442 4.59 -9.70 32.16
CA GLY A 442 3.87 -8.63 32.85
C GLY A 442 4.01 -7.24 32.22
N LEU A 443 4.88 -7.08 31.23
CA LEU A 443 5.10 -5.79 30.55
C LEU A 443 4.05 -5.52 29.45
N LYS A 444 3.79 -4.23 29.16
CA LYS A 444 2.96 -3.80 28.03
C LYS A 444 3.51 -4.34 26.71
N PRO A 445 2.68 -4.63 25.70
CA PRO A 445 3.09 -5.29 24.45
C PRO A 445 4.30 -4.64 23.75
N PHE A 446 4.36 -3.31 23.69
CA PHE A 446 5.47 -2.58 23.09
C PHE A 446 6.78 -2.75 23.86
N VAL A 447 6.76 -2.59 25.20
CA VAL A 447 7.95 -2.75 26.06
C VAL A 447 8.40 -4.21 26.08
N ARG A 448 7.44 -5.16 26.08
CA ARG A 448 7.73 -6.58 25.97
C ARG A 448 8.50 -6.91 24.68
N ALA A 449 8.02 -6.41 23.52
CA ALA A 449 8.69 -6.63 22.24
C ALA A 449 10.12 -6.09 22.24
N LEU A 450 10.34 -4.91 22.85
CA LEU A 450 11.65 -4.29 22.96
C LEU A 450 12.61 -5.10 23.85
N TYR A 451 12.15 -5.57 25.01
CA TYR A 451 12.97 -6.32 25.96
C TYR A 451 13.04 -7.82 25.67
N SER A 452 12.25 -8.35 24.74
CA SER A 452 12.38 -9.73 24.27
C SER A 452 13.68 -10.01 23.50
N ALA A 453 14.27 -8.95 22.92
CA ALA A 453 15.56 -9.02 22.25
C ALA A 453 16.77 -8.78 23.19
N VAL A 454 16.51 -8.50 24.47
CA VAL A 454 17.54 -8.23 25.49
C VAL A 454 17.67 -9.46 26.39
N THR A 455 18.90 -9.89 26.65
CA THR A 455 19.20 -11.08 27.47
C THR A 455 19.83 -10.69 28.79
N PRO A 456 19.41 -11.25 29.95
CA PRO A 456 20.06 -11.03 31.21
C PRO A 456 21.37 -11.80 31.26
N GLN A 457 22.48 -11.11 31.51
CA GLN A 457 23.83 -11.70 31.59
C GLN A 457 24.23 -12.02 33.02
N SER A 458 24.05 -11.06 33.93
CA SER A 458 24.41 -11.24 35.32
C SER A 458 23.52 -10.42 36.23
N CYS A 459 23.34 -10.88 37.45
CA CYS A 459 22.66 -10.17 38.53
C CYS A 459 23.55 -10.14 39.77
N ASN A 460 23.66 -8.94 40.35
CA ASN A 460 24.32 -8.72 41.66
C ASN A 460 23.27 -8.20 42.64
N ASP A 461 23.67 -8.00 43.91
CA ASP A 461 22.78 -7.53 44.97
C ASP A 461 22.04 -6.23 44.65
N THR A 462 22.59 -5.38 43.80
CA THR A 462 22.05 -4.04 43.48
C THR A 462 21.80 -3.80 42.01
N THR A 463 22.41 -4.61 41.10
CA THR A 463 22.36 -4.36 39.65
C THR A 463 22.05 -5.62 38.85
N LEU A 464 21.20 -5.46 37.81
CA LEU A 464 20.92 -6.47 36.78
C LEU A 464 21.55 -5.99 35.47
N THR A 465 22.51 -6.73 34.92
CA THR A 465 23.16 -6.44 33.66
C THR A 465 22.41 -7.12 32.53
N LEU A 466 21.97 -6.33 31.55
CA LEU A 466 21.23 -6.77 30.37
C LEU A 466 22.07 -6.54 29.10
N ALA A 467 22.18 -7.54 28.25
CA ALA A 467 22.83 -7.44 26.95
C ALA A 467 21.83 -7.01 25.86
N ALA A 468 22.13 -5.92 25.18
CA ALA A 468 21.39 -5.44 24.03
C ALA A 468 22.11 -5.80 22.71
N PRO A 469 21.40 -6.11 21.60
CA PRO A 469 22.02 -6.55 20.35
C PRO A 469 22.77 -5.43 19.61
N ASN A 470 22.47 -4.15 19.87
CA ASN A 470 23.14 -2.99 19.27
C ASN A 470 22.88 -1.70 20.07
N ASP A 471 23.68 -0.65 19.80
CA ASP A 471 23.58 0.65 20.50
C ASP A 471 22.21 1.35 20.32
N MET A 472 21.57 1.20 19.16
CA MET A 472 20.25 1.81 18.91
C MET A 472 19.16 1.12 19.74
N HIS A 473 19.25 -0.19 19.89
CA HIS A 473 18.32 -0.98 20.71
C HIS A 473 18.52 -0.65 22.20
N MET A 474 19.77 -0.52 22.64
CA MET A 474 20.13 -0.09 23.98
C MET A 474 19.54 1.28 24.33
N ALA A 475 19.71 2.28 23.45
CA ALA A 475 19.16 3.62 23.67
C ALA A 475 17.63 3.61 23.85
N LYS A 476 16.92 2.86 23.02
CA LYS A 476 15.46 2.72 23.14
C LYS A 476 15.03 1.96 24.39
N ALA A 477 15.78 0.93 24.79
CA ALA A 477 15.49 0.18 26.01
C ALA A 477 15.68 1.05 27.26
N GLN A 478 16.69 1.92 27.28
CA GLN A 478 16.95 2.85 28.38
C GLN A 478 15.77 3.80 28.69
N GLU A 479 15.00 4.21 27.69
CA GLU A 479 13.81 5.07 27.88
C GLU A 479 12.73 4.39 28.73
N HIS A 480 12.68 3.06 28.77
CA HIS A 480 11.65 2.28 29.45
C HIS A 480 12.11 1.57 30.72
N VAL A 481 13.34 1.80 31.18
CA VAL A 481 13.91 1.22 32.40
C VAL A 481 13.01 1.37 33.63
N PRO A 482 12.38 2.53 33.92
CA PRO A 482 11.55 2.67 35.11
C PRO A 482 10.37 1.68 35.16
N VAL A 483 9.80 1.35 33.99
CA VAL A 483 8.65 0.43 33.88
C VAL A 483 9.11 -1.01 34.16
N VAL A 484 10.28 -1.36 33.69
CA VAL A 484 10.85 -2.72 33.86
C VAL A 484 11.32 -2.94 35.29
N VAL A 485 11.94 -1.93 35.93
CA VAL A 485 12.35 -1.97 37.34
C VAL A 485 11.12 -2.17 38.25
N ALA A 486 10.03 -1.43 38.01
CA ALA A 486 8.80 -1.58 38.80
C ALA A 486 8.19 -2.99 38.66
N GLN A 487 8.21 -3.58 37.45
CA GLN A 487 7.72 -4.92 37.23
C GLN A 487 8.65 -5.99 37.83
N LEU A 488 9.95 -5.76 37.77
CA LEU A 488 10.96 -6.63 38.36
C LEU A 488 10.85 -6.65 39.90
N GLU A 489 10.64 -5.49 40.53
CA GLU A 489 10.37 -5.35 41.95
C GLU A 489 9.11 -6.09 42.39
N ALA A 490 8.04 -5.98 41.60
CA ALA A 490 6.75 -6.66 41.87
C ALA A 490 6.87 -8.20 41.87
N ILE A 491 7.78 -8.77 41.05
CA ILE A 491 7.94 -10.23 40.88
C ILE A 491 9.01 -10.81 41.78
N THR A 492 10.11 -10.06 41.98
CA THR A 492 11.29 -10.55 42.71
C THR A 492 11.37 -10.04 44.15
N GLY A 493 10.63 -8.97 44.47
CA GLY A 493 10.68 -8.29 45.79
C GLY A 493 11.99 -7.50 46.01
N ARG A 494 12.79 -7.26 44.96
CA ARG A 494 14.10 -6.53 45.03
C ARG A 494 14.07 -5.34 44.07
N THR A 495 14.56 -4.21 44.54
CA THR A 495 14.78 -3.02 43.69
C THR A 495 16.19 -3.11 43.13
N LEU A 496 16.31 -3.43 41.84
CA LEU A 496 17.57 -3.57 41.13
C LEU A 496 17.75 -2.46 40.10
N ALA A 497 18.96 -1.88 40.03
CA ALA A 497 19.32 -0.99 38.92
C ALA A 497 19.61 -1.83 37.67
N ILE A 498 19.22 -1.30 36.50
CA ILE A 498 19.47 -1.98 35.22
C ILE A 498 20.64 -1.29 34.52
N GLU A 499 21.66 -2.08 34.18
CA GLU A 499 22.81 -1.68 33.38
C GLU A 499 22.76 -2.42 32.03
N PHE A 500 23.11 -1.73 30.94
CA PHE A 500 23.14 -2.32 29.61
C PHE A 500 24.57 -2.50 29.13
N THR A 501 24.82 -3.66 28.52
CA THR A 501 26.03 -3.97 27.74
C THR A 501 25.62 -4.26 26.30
N VAL A 502 26.47 -3.95 25.32
CA VAL A 502 26.25 -4.31 23.93
C VAL A 502 26.99 -5.59 23.64
N ASP A 503 26.23 -6.63 23.30
CA ASP A 503 26.79 -7.92 22.90
C ASP A 503 26.57 -8.08 21.39
N LYS A 504 27.66 -7.99 20.62
CA LYS A 504 27.63 -8.15 19.15
C LYS A 504 27.42 -9.60 18.70
N ASP A 505 27.51 -10.55 19.63
CA ASP A 505 27.42 -12.00 19.37
C ASP A 505 26.05 -12.60 19.78
N ALA A 506 25.10 -11.79 20.23
CA ALA A 506 23.75 -12.23 20.60
C ALA A 506 22.96 -12.62 19.35
N THR A 507 23.02 -13.88 18.96
CA THR A 507 22.19 -14.50 17.91
C THR A 507 20.75 -14.55 18.36
N PHE A 508 19.86 -13.91 17.56
CA PHE A 508 18.42 -13.94 17.73
C PHE A 508 17.89 -15.39 17.77
N ALA A 509 17.22 -15.77 18.82
CA ALA A 509 16.43 -16.98 18.90
C ALA A 509 15.13 -16.83 18.09
N THR A 510 15.24 -16.74 16.77
CA THR A 510 14.15 -17.03 15.84
C THR A 510 14.44 -18.41 15.25
N GLY A 511 13.58 -19.38 15.58
CA GLY A 511 13.71 -20.76 15.17
C GLY A 511 13.89 -20.94 13.67
N ARG A 512 15.13 -21.11 13.27
CA ARG A 512 15.53 -21.76 12.02
C ARG A 512 16.92 -22.34 12.19
N THR A 513 16.96 -23.65 12.32
CA THR A 513 18.18 -24.47 12.26
C THR A 513 18.92 -24.23 10.95
N VAL A 514 20.14 -23.69 11.01
CA VAL A 514 21.11 -23.77 9.94
C VAL A 514 22.46 -24.18 10.50
N ARG A 515 23.03 -25.12 9.81
CA ARG A 515 24.22 -25.94 10.07
C ARG A 515 25.53 -25.18 10.29
N SER A 516 26.30 -25.76 11.19
CA SER A 516 27.74 -25.96 11.27
C SER A 516 28.71 -24.77 11.15
N LYS A 517 29.42 -24.65 12.29
CA LYS A 517 30.70 -23.99 12.54
C LYS A 517 31.70 -24.07 11.39
N VAL A 518 32.23 -22.93 11.02
CA VAL A 518 33.58 -22.77 10.49
C VAL A 518 34.37 -22.03 11.54
N GLN A 519 35.50 -22.59 11.94
CA GLN A 519 36.46 -22.01 12.87
C GLN A 519 37.12 -20.78 12.22
N GLU A 520 37.01 -19.63 12.87
CA GLU A 520 37.84 -18.46 12.56
C GLU A 520 39.21 -18.65 13.18
N THR A 521 40.24 -18.58 12.34
CA THR A 521 41.64 -18.40 12.73
C THR A 521 41.97 -16.90 12.73
N ASP A 522 42.70 -16.46 13.73
CA ASP A 522 43.17 -15.11 14.00
C ASP A 522 43.70 -14.40 12.74
N ILE A 523 43.23 -13.20 12.47
CA ILE A 523 43.79 -12.25 11.49
C ILE A 523 44.44 -11.11 12.29
N PRO A 524 45.74 -10.81 12.08
CA PRO A 524 46.42 -9.70 12.76
C PRO A 524 45.99 -8.33 12.18
N ASP A 525 45.92 -7.33 13.02
CA ASP A 525 45.36 -6.00 12.82
C ASP A 525 46.24 -4.99 12.04
N GLU A 526 47.31 -5.36 11.36
CA GLU A 526 48.12 -4.45 10.54
C GLU A 526 48.61 -5.14 9.26
N VAL A 527 48.10 -4.68 8.11
CA VAL A 527 48.58 -5.07 6.77
C VAL A 527 49.38 -3.93 6.17
N ASP A 528 50.68 -4.13 6.00
CA ASP A 528 51.59 -3.20 5.33
C ASP A 528 51.32 -3.22 3.82
N ARG A 529 51.14 -2.03 3.22
CA ARG A 529 50.80 -1.85 1.80
C ARG A 529 51.87 -2.33 0.82
N SER A 530 53.05 -2.63 1.28
CA SER A 530 54.16 -3.12 0.45
C SER A 530 54.09 -4.63 0.13
N GLU A 531 53.30 -5.42 0.87
CA GLU A 531 53.17 -6.88 0.65
C GLU A 531 52.08 -7.29 -0.35
N ILE A 532 51.32 -6.33 -0.89
CA ILE A 532 50.18 -6.60 -1.81
C ILE A 532 50.68 -6.88 -3.25
N LEU A 533 51.94 -6.63 -3.57
CA LEU A 533 52.46 -6.73 -4.95
C LEU A 533 53.00 -8.12 -5.31
N ASP A 534 53.17 -9.07 -4.38
CA ASP A 534 53.80 -10.36 -4.65
C ASP A 534 52.94 -11.62 -4.34
N ALA A 535 51.62 -11.48 -4.21
CA ALA A 535 50.76 -12.64 -4.01
C ALA A 535 50.45 -13.36 -5.36
N PRO A 536 50.61 -14.68 -5.46
CA PRO A 536 50.32 -15.44 -6.69
C PRO A 536 48.82 -15.37 -7.01
N ASN A 537 48.52 -15.04 -8.26
CA ASN A 537 47.20 -14.99 -8.85
C ASN A 537 46.39 -16.28 -8.58
N ASN A 538 45.55 -16.26 -7.56
CA ASN A 538 44.54 -17.27 -7.35
C ASN A 538 43.28 -16.76 -8.09
N THR A 539 43.21 -17.07 -9.40
CA THR A 539 42.10 -16.69 -10.27
C THR A 539 40.82 -17.32 -9.77
N MET A 540 39.86 -16.49 -9.35
CA MET A 540 38.46 -16.91 -9.34
C MET A 540 38.09 -17.45 -10.72
N PRO A 541 37.36 -18.57 -10.82
CA PRO A 541 36.97 -19.11 -12.11
C PRO A 541 36.17 -18.07 -12.88
N SER A 542 36.62 -17.81 -14.11
CA SER A 542 36.00 -16.85 -15.03
C SER A 542 34.52 -17.19 -15.23
N ALA A 543 33.69 -16.19 -15.48
CA ALA A 543 32.27 -16.38 -15.86
C ALA A 543 32.11 -17.40 -17.01
N MET A 544 33.10 -17.49 -17.86
CA MET A 544 33.23 -18.44 -18.96
C MET A 544 33.40 -19.88 -18.46
N ASP A 545 34.22 -20.11 -17.43
CA ASP A 545 34.44 -21.41 -16.83
C ASP A 545 33.20 -21.92 -16.08
N GLN A 546 32.44 -21.00 -15.49
CA GLN A 546 31.16 -21.31 -14.84
C GLN A 546 30.09 -21.71 -15.88
N LEU A 547 30.04 -21.04 -17.02
CA LEU A 547 29.12 -21.38 -18.13
C LEU A 547 29.43 -22.73 -18.75
N THR A 548 30.71 -23.04 -18.98
CA THR A 548 31.12 -24.35 -19.57
C THR A 548 30.84 -25.51 -18.61
N LYS A 549 30.91 -25.24 -17.29
CA LYS A 549 30.58 -26.23 -16.25
C LYS A 549 29.08 -26.45 -16.07
N ALA A 550 28.28 -25.42 -16.32
CA ALA A 550 26.82 -25.50 -16.24
C ALA A 550 26.18 -26.13 -17.49
N PHE A 551 26.86 -26.05 -18.65
CA PHE A 551 26.39 -26.60 -19.94
C PHE A 551 27.47 -27.44 -20.59
N PRO A 552 27.66 -28.72 -20.21
CA PRO A 552 28.67 -29.59 -20.78
C PRO A 552 28.36 -29.86 -22.26
N GLY A 553 29.25 -29.45 -23.17
CA GLY A 553 29.11 -29.61 -24.63
C GLY A 553 28.94 -28.32 -25.42
N SER A 554 28.89 -27.14 -24.77
CA SER A 554 28.88 -25.85 -25.48
C SER A 554 30.25 -25.50 -26.04
N GLN A 555 30.31 -25.11 -27.32
CA GLN A 555 31.54 -24.65 -27.99
C GLN A 555 31.52 -23.13 -28.15
N ILE A 556 32.64 -22.48 -27.84
CA ILE A 556 32.81 -21.04 -28.01
C ILE A 556 33.07 -20.74 -29.48
N VAL A 557 32.14 -20.07 -30.15
CA VAL A 557 32.31 -19.60 -31.53
C VAL A 557 32.88 -18.16 -31.47
N ASN A 558 34.17 -18.01 -31.74
CA ASN A 558 34.80 -16.73 -31.96
C ASN A 558 34.35 -16.17 -33.33
N GLN A 559 33.50 -15.15 -33.32
CA GLN A 559 33.27 -14.35 -34.53
C GLN A 559 34.50 -13.50 -34.80
N ALA A 560 35.27 -13.88 -35.81
CA ALA A 560 36.35 -13.10 -36.35
C ALA A 560 35.83 -11.74 -36.87
N LYS A 561 36.47 -10.65 -36.46
CA LYS A 561 36.26 -9.30 -37.01
C LYS A 561 36.40 -9.38 -38.55
N LYS A 562 35.33 -9.02 -39.24
CA LYS A 562 35.44 -8.61 -40.65
C LYS A 562 35.84 -7.13 -40.67
N ASN A 563 36.91 -6.87 -41.46
CA ASN A 563 37.44 -5.55 -41.81
C ASN A 563 36.37 -4.61 -42.34
#